data_ec46d75f41e7a53101a9d66b3051d0ef
#
_entry.id   ec46d75f41e7a53101a9d66b3051d0ef
#
_cell.length_a   1.000
_cell.length_b   1.000
_cell.length_c   1.000
_cell.angle_alpha   90.00
_cell.angle_beta   90.00
_cell.angle_gamma   90.00
#
_symmetry.space_group_name_H-M   'P 1'
#
loop_
_entity.id
_entity.type
_entity.pdbx_description
1 polymer ?
#
loop_
_entity_poly.entity_id
_entity_poly.type
_entity_poly.pdbx_seq_one_letter_code
_entity_poly.pdbx_strand_id
1 'polypeptide(L)'
;MSLHEFDALIDRMKLAYEYAENLGQYVEAAKVLYQINDQLPDDLQLILEDLENPESAKSFLLKYNNELKSAIVNYRQRLMNF
;
A
#
# COMPACT_ATOMS: atom_id res chain seq x y z
N MET A 1 -5.77 10.69 -12.80
CA MET A 1 -6.65 9.75 -12.06
C MET A 1 -7.62 10.54 -11.21
N SER A 2 -8.91 10.20 -11.24
CA SER A 2 -9.90 10.83 -10.39
C SER A 2 -9.93 10.20 -9.00
N LEU A 3 -10.53 10.91 -8.02
CA LEU A 3 -10.70 10.36 -6.67
C LEU A 3 -11.48 9.04 -6.71
N HIS A 4 -12.54 8.98 -7.51
CA HIS A 4 -13.36 7.78 -7.63
C HIS A 4 -12.57 6.58 -8.18
N GLU A 5 -11.75 6.80 -9.20
CA GLU A 5 -10.90 5.76 -9.77
C GLU A 5 -9.84 5.29 -8.77
N PHE A 6 -9.24 6.23 -8.06
CA PHE A 6 -8.24 5.90 -7.04
C PHE A 6 -8.84 5.09 -5.90
N ASP A 7 -10.00 5.51 -5.37
CA ASP A 7 -10.67 4.79 -4.29
C ASP A 7 -11.04 3.38 -4.70
N ALA A 8 -11.55 3.19 -5.92
CA ALA A 8 -11.90 1.87 -6.42
C ALA A 8 -10.67 0.95 -6.52
N LEU A 9 -9.55 1.50 -7.00
CA LEU A 9 -8.30 0.76 -7.12
C LEU A 9 -7.75 0.36 -5.74
N ILE A 10 -7.71 1.32 -4.81
CA ILE A 10 -7.20 1.08 -3.46
C ILE A 10 -8.07 0.08 -2.70
N ASP A 11 -9.39 0.16 -2.84
CA ASP A 11 -10.30 -0.79 -2.17
C ASP A 11 -10.03 -2.22 -2.61
N ARG A 12 -9.80 -2.46 -3.91
CA ARG A 12 -9.43 -3.78 -4.41
C ARG A 12 -8.09 -4.26 -3.86
N MET A 13 -7.11 -3.36 -3.79
CA MET A 13 -5.79 -3.71 -3.26
C MET A 13 -5.85 -4.00 -1.76
N LYS A 14 -6.64 -3.25 -1.00
CA LYS A 14 -6.85 -3.50 0.42
C LYS A 14 -7.48 -4.87 0.67
N LEU A 15 -8.45 -5.26 -0.14
CA LEU A 15 -9.06 -6.59 -0.02
C LEU A 15 -8.02 -7.69 -0.26
N ALA A 16 -7.18 -7.53 -1.28
CA ALA A 16 -6.11 -8.49 -1.57
C ALA A 16 -5.10 -8.55 -0.43
N TYR A 17 -4.75 -7.41 0.15
CA TYR A 17 -3.85 -7.31 1.30
C TYR A 17 -4.42 -8.04 2.52
N GLU A 18 -5.65 -7.75 2.89
CA GLU A 18 -6.31 -8.35 4.04
C GLU A 18 -6.45 -9.86 3.88
N TYR A 19 -6.80 -10.31 2.68
CA TYR A 19 -6.93 -11.73 2.38
C TYR A 19 -5.59 -12.45 2.58
N ALA A 20 -4.52 -11.89 2.03
CA ALA A 20 -3.18 -12.47 2.15
C ALA A 20 -2.71 -12.48 3.62
N GLU A 21 -2.94 -11.37 4.34
CA GLU A 21 -2.56 -11.26 5.75
C GLU A 21 -3.29 -12.27 6.61
N ASN A 22 -4.60 -12.43 6.41
CA ASN A 22 -5.42 -13.38 7.17
C ASN A 22 -4.99 -14.83 6.95
N LEU A 23 -4.46 -15.14 5.76
CA LEU A 23 -3.94 -16.49 5.47
C LEU A 23 -2.48 -16.67 5.90
N GLY A 24 -1.88 -15.66 6.51
CA GLY A 24 -0.46 -15.71 6.89
C GLY A 24 0.50 -15.62 5.72
N GLN A 25 0.03 -15.18 4.57
CA GLN A 25 0.84 -15.01 3.36
C GLN A 25 1.48 -13.62 3.33
N TYR A 26 2.41 -13.38 4.24
CA TYR A 26 2.98 -12.04 4.45
C TYR A 26 3.80 -11.54 3.26
N VAL A 27 4.46 -12.44 2.52
CA VAL A 27 5.18 -12.05 1.29
C VAL A 27 4.21 -11.51 0.25
N GLU A 28 3.07 -12.18 0.06
CA GLU A 28 2.05 -11.74 -0.89
C GLU A 28 1.43 -10.40 -0.45
N ALA A 29 1.18 -10.23 0.86
CA ALA A 29 0.71 -8.96 1.40
C ALA A 29 1.74 -7.84 1.15
N ALA A 30 3.02 -8.11 1.33
CA ALA A 30 4.08 -7.13 1.07
C ALA A 30 4.11 -6.72 -0.41
N LYS A 31 3.91 -7.67 -1.33
CA LYS A 31 3.81 -7.35 -2.76
C LYS A 31 2.66 -6.38 -3.05
N VAL A 32 1.53 -6.54 -2.36
CA VAL A 32 0.40 -5.61 -2.49
C VAL A 32 0.79 -4.22 -2.00
N LEU A 33 1.54 -4.11 -0.91
CA LEU A 33 2.04 -2.81 -0.44
C LEU A 33 2.92 -2.12 -1.48
N TYR A 34 3.81 -2.86 -2.15
CA TYR A 34 4.61 -2.31 -3.25
C TYR A 34 3.71 -1.78 -4.37
N GLN A 35 2.68 -2.53 -4.74
CA GLN A 35 1.75 -2.13 -5.79
C GLN A 35 0.98 -0.86 -5.43
N ILE A 36 0.51 -0.76 -4.19
CA ILE A 36 -0.19 0.45 -3.71
C ILE A 36 0.76 1.64 -3.77
N ASN A 37 1.99 1.47 -3.31
CA ASN A 37 2.99 2.54 -3.32
C ASN A 37 3.25 3.05 -4.75
N ASP A 38 3.26 2.15 -5.73
CA ASP A 38 3.47 2.51 -7.13
C ASP A 38 2.34 3.35 -7.71
N GLN A 39 1.15 3.33 -7.10
CA GLN A 39 0.02 4.15 -7.55
C GLN A 39 0.07 5.58 -7.03
N LEU A 40 0.94 5.87 -6.08
CA LEU A 40 1.08 7.20 -5.51
C LEU A 40 2.00 8.06 -6.38
N PRO A 41 1.81 9.41 -6.37
CA PRO A 41 2.75 10.29 -7.06
C PRO A 41 4.13 10.25 -6.38
N ASP A 42 5.16 10.58 -7.15
CA ASP A 42 6.55 10.42 -6.71
C ASP A 42 6.86 11.08 -5.37
N ASP A 43 6.28 12.24 -5.10
CA ASP A 43 6.51 12.97 -3.86
C ASP A 43 5.85 12.34 -2.62
N LEU A 44 4.89 11.44 -2.84
CA LEU A 44 4.21 10.71 -1.76
C LEU A 44 4.65 9.25 -1.66
N GLN A 45 5.39 8.76 -2.64
CA GLN A 45 5.88 7.37 -2.58
C GLN A 45 6.87 7.20 -1.45
N LEU A 46 6.71 6.10 -0.71
CA LEU A 46 7.67 5.70 0.32
C LEU A 46 8.87 5.04 -0.32
N ILE A 47 10.03 5.20 0.29
CA ILE A 47 11.23 4.44 -0.08
C ILE A 47 11.16 3.12 0.68
N LEU A 48 10.69 2.09 0.00
CA LEU A 48 10.50 0.77 0.60
C LEU A 48 11.79 -0.04 0.50
N GLU A 49 12.13 -0.73 1.59
CA GLU A 49 13.26 -1.64 1.61
C GLU A 49 12.96 -2.87 0.74
N ASP A 50 14.00 -3.43 0.13
CA ASP A 50 13.85 -4.69 -0.59
C ASP A 50 13.53 -5.82 0.39
N LEU A 51 12.59 -6.67 0.01
CA LEU A 51 12.22 -7.82 0.80
C LEU A 51 13.20 -8.96 0.51
N GLU A 52 14.29 -9.01 1.28
CA GLU A 52 15.40 -9.95 1.02
C GLU A 52 15.05 -11.40 1.31
N ASN A 53 14.20 -11.65 2.31
CA ASN A 53 13.76 -13.00 2.62
C ASN A 53 12.31 -13.00 3.13
N PRO A 54 11.60 -14.14 2.97
CA PRO A 54 10.20 -14.24 3.39
C PRO A 54 9.97 -14.02 4.89
N GLU A 55 10.97 -14.31 5.72
CA GLU A 55 10.83 -14.17 7.18
C GLU A 55 10.74 -12.72 7.63
N SER A 56 11.29 -11.79 6.85
CA SER A 56 11.22 -10.36 7.15
C SER A 56 9.92 -9.69 6.69
N ALA A 57 9.05 -10.40 5.98
CA ALA A 57 7.84 -9.83 5.41
C ALA A 57 6.91 -9.25 6.48
N LYS A 58 6.72 -9.95 7.59
CA LYS A 58 5.87 -9.48 8.68
C LYS A 58 6.39 -8.18 9.28
N SER A 59 7.70 -8.10 9.54
CA SER A 59 8.33 -6.88 10.06
C SER A 59 8.21 -5.73 9.05
N PHE A 60 8.36 -6.02 7.76
CA PHE A 60 8.17 -5.05 6.69
C PHE A 60 6.75 -4.46 6.74
N LEU A 61 5.74 -5.30 6.88
CA LEU A 61 4.35 -4.86 6.95
C LEU A 61 4.11 -3.96 8.15
N LEU A 62 4.62 -4.35 9.32
CA LEU A 62 4.48 -3.55 10.54
C LEU A 62 5.17 -2.20 10.42
N LYS A 63 6.29 -2.14 9.72
CA LYS A 63 7.06 -0.91 9.55
C LYS A 63 6.37 0.10 8.62
N TYR A 64 5.82 -0.37 7.50
CA TYR A 64 5.35 0.54 6.44
C TYR A 64 3.84 0.73 6.36
N ASN A 65 3.06 -0.13 7.01
CA ASN A 65 1.60 -0.09 6.88
C ASN A 65 1.01 1.28 7.24
N ASN A 66 1.39 1.84 8.38
CA ASN A 66 0.86 3.14 8.83
C ASN A 66 1.34 4.31 7.96
N GLU A 67 2.61 4.28 7.55
CA GLU A 67 3.16 5.33 6.69
C GLU A 67 2.45 5.34 5.34
N LEU A 68 2.18 4.16 4.78
CA LEU A 68 1.49 4.04 3.51
C LEU A 68 0.04 4.51 3.62
N LYS A 69 -0.65 4.20 4.72
CA LYS A 69 -2.01 4.71 4.97
C LYS A 69 -2.03 6.23 4.99
N SER A 70 -1.05 6.87 5.64
CA SER A 70 -0.94 8.33 5.67
C SER A 70 -0.72 8.91 4.28
N ALA A 71 0.13 8.27 3.46
CA ALA A 71 0.37 8.72 2.09
C ALA A 71 -0.91 8.61 1.23
N ILE A 72 -1.67 7.54 1.40
CA ILE A 72 -2.96 7.36 0.70
C ILE A 72 -3.92 8.48 1.07
N VAL A 73 -4.05 8.81 2.36
CA VAL A 73 -4.94 9.89 2.81
C VAL A 73 -4.51 11.22 2.20
N ASN A 74 -3.20 11.51 2.19
CA ASN A 74 -2.68 12.74 1.61
C ASN A 74 -3.00 12.85 0.12
N TYR A 75 -2.85 11.77 -0.62
CA TYR A 75 -3.17 11.78 -2.05
C TYR A 75 -4.67 11.94 -2.30
N ARG A 76 -5.51 11.27 -1.50
CA ARG A 76 -6.96 11.44 -1.61
C ARG A 76 -7.37 12.89 -1.41
N GLN A 77 -6.78 13.57 -0.44
CA GLN A 77 -7.06 14.98 -0.19
C GLN A 77 -6.68 15.86 -1.39
N ARG A 78 -5.55 15.58 -2.05
CA ARG A 78 -5.20 16.29 -3.29
C ARG A 78 -6.24 16.08 -4.37
N LEU A 79 -6.70 14.85 -4.55
CA LEU A 79 -7.71 14.54 -5.57
C LEU A 79 -9.05 15.18 -5.27
N MET A 80 -9.40 15.34 -3.98
CA MET A 80 -10.64 16.01 -3.57
C MET A 80 -10.60 17.52 -3.83
N ASN A 81 -9.42 18.12 -3.86
CA ASN A 81 -9.25 19.56 -4.02
C ASN A 81 -9.12 20.02 -5.49
N PHE A 82 -9.24 19.09 -6.41
CA PHE A 82 -9.28 19.41 -7.84
C PHE A 82 -10.75 19.62 -8.31
#